data_2b9aa6337d71edbd1e9094affb61d146
#
_entry.id   2b9aa6337d71edbd1e9094affb61d146
#
_cell.length_a   1.000
_cell.length_b   1.000
_cell.length_c   1.000
_cell.angle_alpha   90.00
_cell.angle_beta   90.00
_cell.angle_gamma   90.00
#
_symmetry.space_group_name_H-M   'P 1'
#
loop_
_entity.id
_entity.type
_entity.pdbx_description
1 polymer ?
#
loop_
_entity_poly.entity_id
_entity_poly.type
_entity_poly.pdbx_seq_one_letter_code
_entity_poly.pdbx_strand_id
1 'polypeptide(L)'
;MILDSIHSPEDIRALDQNQLPQLCKELRQFLLENVSKTGGHFSSNLGVVELTVAIHRVFDTAHDRLVFDVGHQAYVHKALTGRQALFSTLRQLDGLSGFPKPYESVHDAFIAGHASNSVSVALGMARARTLQHQDYQVMALIGDGALTGGLAYEGLNNVGASGEHMIVLLNDNGMSIDPNVGALPNHLSKLRSKPAYYHFKKWYRGLFGESPSQSAIYRFNHRLKTSLKKTLWPGSTLFEDMGFTYLGPIDGHDLPRLCDMLTWAKELTGPVVVHIHTQKGKGYAFAERDPGKFHGIAPFDPETGLLKKAPGETFSSVFGKTLSDCAGEDSRICAITAAMEEGTGLTVFEQAHPERFFDVGIAEGHGVSMAAGMAKQGMIPVFAVYSTFLQRSYDMLVHDVALQKLHVVLGVDRAGLVGADGETHHGCLDVSYLTSIPGFTVLCPASFAELRTMLRRALFEIDGPVAIRYPRGGEGVFNADTSTQAVVRMRDGCQAVLITYGTLVEQALSAAEQLERSGISTRVVKLNRIAPLDTAAILRETEGAETVLILEDCFENGSVGQQLAAAMEEAGQCCPHMILQNLKDHFAPEGTVDQLRHRFGLDADGVVKTVKEAMSCEQ
;
A
#
# COMPACT_ATOMS: atom_id res chain seq x y z
N MET A 1 32.43 4.20 13.12
CA MET A 1 31.55 3.00 13.40
C MET A 1 31.79 1.97 12.31
N ILE A 2 31.40 0.71 12.50
CA ILE A 2 31.50 -0.31 11.42
C ILE A 2 30.61 0.10 10.24
N LEU A 3 29.43 0.60 10.52
CA LEU A 3 28.48 1.05 9.49
C LEU A 3 29.06 2.11 8.55
N ASP A 4 29.94 2.98 9.04
CA ASP A 4 30.58 4.03 8.21
C ASP A 4 31.50 3.45 7.12
N SER A 5 31.97 2.22 7.30
CA SER A 5 32.81 1.51 6.33
C SER A 5 32.02 0.61 5.37
N ILE A 6 30.71 0.55 5.50
CA ILE A 6 29.85 -0.26 4.63
C ILE A 6 29.29 0.61 3.50
N HIS A 7 29.77 0.41 2.30
CA HIS A 7 29.32 1.11 1.09
C HIS A 7 28.64 0.15 0.11
N SER A 8 28.86 -1.15 0.27
CA SER A 8 28.31 -2.20 -0.58
C SER A 8 28.15 -3.53 0.21
N PRO A 9 27.38 -4.49 -0.30
CA PRO A 9 27.30 -5.83 0.28
C PRO A 9 28.64 -6.58 0.37
N GLU A 10 29.62 -6.25 -0.50
CA GLU A 10 30.97 -6.81 -0.46
C GLU A 10 31.64 -6.50 0.88
N ASP A 11 31.48 -5.30 1.40
CA ASP A 11 32.06 -4.88 2.67
C ASP A 11 31.50 -5.73 3.83
N ILE A 12 30.21 -6.10 3.78
CA ILE A 12 29.59 -6.99 4.77
C ILE A 12 30.19 -8.39 4.69
N ARG A 13 30.44 -8.91 3.47
CA ARG A 13 31.05 -10.20 3.26
C ARG A 13 32.50 -10.26 3.75
N ALA A 14 33.19 -9.11 3.78
CA ALA A 14 34.56 -8.99 4.29
C ALA A 14 34.66 -8.89 5.84
N LEU A 15 33.57 -8.55 6.55
CA LEU A 15 33.57 -8.43 8.01
C LEU A 15 33.81 -9.77 8.70
N ASP A 16 34.51 -9.75 9.83
CA ASP A 16 34.55 -10.90 10.73
C ASP A 16 33.16 -11.16 11.33
N GLN A 17 32.86 -12.43 11.61
CA GLN A 17 31.58 -12.84 12.19
C GLN A 17 31.27 -12.13 13.52
N ASN A 18 32.30 -11.82 14.31
CA ASN A 18 32.20 -11.12 15.60
C ASN A 18 31.81 -9.62 15.44
N GLN A 19 31.99 -9.03 14.27
CA GLN A 19 31.66 -7.63 13.98
C GLN A 19 30.19 -7.46 13.60
N LEU A 20 29.53 -8.49 13.07
CA LEU A 20 28.16 -8.41 12.59
C LEU A 20 27.12 -8.02 13.66
N PRO A 21 27.18 -8.48 14.93
CA PRO A 21 26.26 -8.01 15.95
C PRO A 21 26.40 -6.51 16.25
N GLN A 22 27.63 -5.98 16.18
CA GLN A 22 27.87 -4.54 16.35
C GLN A 22 27.29 -3.75 15.17
N LEU A 23 27.45 -4.24 13.93
CA LEU A 23 26.81 -3.65 12.75
C LEU A 23 25.27 -3.58 12.90
N CYS A 24 24.64 -4.66 13.38
CA CYS A 24 23.19 -4.68 13.62
C CYS A 24 22.76 -3.62 14.66
N LYS A 25 23.54 -3.42 15.70
CA LYS A 25 23.28 -2.38 16.71
C LYS A 25 23.41 -0.98 16.12
N GLU A 26 24.44 -0.74 15.32
CA GLU A 26 24.67 0.56 14.66
C GLU A 26 23.57 0.87 13.61
N LEU A 27 23.12 -0.14 12.87
CA LEU A 27 21.98 0.00 11.94
C LEU A 27 20.69 0.41 12.67
N ARG A 28 20.38 -0.17 13.83
CA ARG A 28 19.21 0.24 14.62
C ARG A 28 19.31 1.69 15.09
N GLN A 29 20.48 2.09 15.56
CA GLN A 29 20.73 3.48 15.95
C GLN A 29 20.60 4.43 14.76
N PHE A 30 21.17 4.07 13.62
CA PHE A 30 21.06 4.82 12.36
C PHE A 30 19.59 4.99 11.91
N LEU A 31 18.80 3.92 11.97
CA LEU A 31 17.37 3.99 11.65
C LEU A 31 16.62 4.92 12.61
N LEU A 32 16.88 4.83 13.92
CA LEU A 32 16.25 5.69 14.92
C LEU A 32 16.57 7.17 14.67
N GLU A 33 17.83 7.51 14.41
CA GLU A 33 18.29 8.88 14.18
C GLU A 33 17.70 9.52 12.90
N ASN A 34 17.49 8.73 11.87
CA ASN A 34 16.95 9.22 10.60
C ASN A 34 15.41 9.20 10.59
N VAL A 35 14.78 8.08 10.91
CA VAL A 35 13.32 7.94 10.82
C VAL A 35 12.61 8.81 11.87
N SER A 36 13.21 9.08 13.03
CA SER A 36 12.64 10.03 13.98
C SER A 36 12.52 11.47 13.42
N LYS A 37 13.31 11.81 12.40
CA LYS A 37 13.30 13.13 11.74
C LYS A 37 12.41 13.17 10.50
N THR A 38 12.47 12.14 9.67
CA THR A 38 11.77 12.07 8.39
C THR A 38 10.37 11.45 8.49
N GLY A 39 10.12 10.66 9.54
CA GLY A 39 9.03 9.70 9.56
C GLY A 39 9.33 8.50 8.67
N GLY A 40 8.46 7.49 8.68
CA GLY A 40 8.57 6.32 7.82
C GLY A 40 8.17 5.02 8.49
N HIS A 41 8.47 3.90 7.83
CA HIS A 41 8.17 2.55 8.33
C HIS A 41 9.25 2.10 9.30
N PHE A 42 9.01 2.26 10.60
CA PHE A 42 10.07 2.10 11.60
C PHE A 42 10.11 0.70 12.23
N SER A 43 9.01 0.25 12.83
CA SER A 43 8.97 -1.02 13.56
C SER A 43 9.28 -2.23 12.69
N SER A 44 8.84 -2.22 11.43
CA SER A 44 9.08 -3.30 10.46
C SER A 44 10.57 -3.41 10.11
N ASN A 45 11.26 -2.27 9.94
CA ASN A 45 12.70 -2.24 9.65
C ASN A 45 13.55 -2.69 10.84
N LEU A 46 13.19 -2.28 12.06
CA LEU A 46 13.87 -2.74 13.27
C LEU A 46 13.80 -4.27 13.44
N GLY A 47 12.68 -4.87 13.03
CA GLY A 47 12.45 -6.31 13.14
C GLY A 47 13.29 -7.16 12.19
N VAL A 48 13.78 -6.61 11.08
CA VAL A 48 14.48 -7.37 10.03
C VAL A 48 15.97 -7.04 9.89
N VAL A 49 16.57 -6.38 10.88
CA VAL A 49 17.97 -5.96 10.80
C VAL A 49 18.91 -7.15 10.61
N GLU A 50 18.87 -8.16 11.51
CA GLU A 50 19.71 -9.36 11.41
C GLU A 50 19.40 -10.16 10.14
N LEU A 51 18.13 -10.30 9.77
CA LEU A 51 17.72 -10.99 8.55
C LEU A 51 18.33 -10.32 7.30
N THR A 52 18.26 -8.99 7.22
CA THR A 52 18.79 -8.26 6.06
C THR A 52 20.31 -8.34 6.00
N VAL A 53 21.00 -8.22 7.14
CA VAL A 53 22.46 -8.43 7.23
C VAL A 53 22.84 -9.85 6.78
N ALA A 54 22.09 -10.87 7.21
CA ALA A 54 22.33 -12.26 6.82
C ALA A 54 22.12 -12.48 5.30
N ILE A 55 21.08 -11.88 4.72
CA ILE A 55 20.85 -11.93 3.27
C ILE A 55 22.07 -11.36 2.53
N HIS A 56 22.53 -10.16 2.86
CA HIS A 56 23.69 -9.54 2.21
C HIS A 56 25.03 -10.21 2.51
N ARG A 57 25.11 -10.99 3.60
CA ARG A 57 26.27 -11.84 3.89
C ARG A 57 26.35 -13.06 2.98
N VAL A 58 25.21 -13.65 2.60
CA VAL A 58 25.11 -14.92 1.89
C VAL A 58 24.91 -14.75 0.40
N PHE A 59 24.15 -13.74 -0.02
CA PHE A 59 23.76 -13.49 -1.41
C PHE A 59 24.40 -12.21 -1.95
N ASP A 60 24.61 -12.21 -3.26
CA ASP A 60 25.02 -11.01 -4.00
C ASP A 60 23.80 -10.38 -4.67
N THR A 61 23.18 -9.42 -4.03
CA THR A 61 21.93 -8.81 -4.51
C THR A 61 22.09 -7.95 -5.77
N ALA A 62 23.32 -7.66 -6.23
CA ALA A 62 23.56 -7.08 -7.54
C ALA A 62 23.40 -8.14 -8.66
N HIS A 63 23.77 -9.39 -8.37
CA HIS A 63 23.64 -10.54 -9.28
C HIS A 63 22.36 -11.35 -8.97
N ASP A 64 22.13 -11.70 -7.72
CA ASP A 64 20.93 -12.41 -7.25
C ASP A 64 19.71 -11.47 -7.21
N ARG A 65 18.51 -12.01 -7.23
CA ARG A 65 17.26 -11.24 -7.24
C ARG A 65 16.54 -11.35 -5.89
N LEU A 66 16.54 -10.25 -5.13
CA LEU A 66 15.76 -10.12 -3.90
C LEU A 66 14.50 -9.30 -4.17
N VAL A 67 13.35 -9.94 -4.17
CA VAL A 67 12.04 -9.31 -4.33
C VAL A 67 11.41 -9.10 -2.97
N PHE A 68 11.17 -7.86 -2.60
CA PHE A 68 10.47 -7.50 -1.37
C PHE A 68 8.95 -7.53 -1.58
N ASP A 69 8.21 -8.14 -0.67
CA ASP A 69 6.77 -7.96 -0.58
C ASP A 69 6.46 -6.70 0.21
N VAL A 70 5.56 -5.84 -0.26
CA VAL A 70 5.33 -4.47 0.21
C VAL A 70 6.59 -3.61 0.08
N GLY A 71 7.71 -4.02 0.65
CA GLY A 71 8.99 -3.31 0.58
C GLY A 71 9.16 -2.20 1.63
N HIS A 72 8.21 -2.03 2.54
CA HIS A 72 8.30 -1.06 3.65
C HIS A 72 9.42 -1.41 4.66
N GLN A 73 9.92 -2.64 4.66
CA GLN A 73 11.02 -3.14 5.49
C GLN A 73 12.40 -3.06 4.79
N ALA A 74 12.56 -2.24 3.75
CA ALA A 74 13.78 -2.19 2.93
C ALA A 74 14.82 -1.15 3.37
N TYR A 75 14.63 -0.43 4.49
CA TYR A 75 15.56 0.63 4.88
C TYR A 75 16.95 0.10 5.24
N VAL A 76 17.01 -1.04 5.93
CA VAL A 76 18.30 -1.71 6.23
C VAL A 76 19.00 -2.11 4.92
N HIS A 77 18.25 -2.67 3.96
CA HIS A 77 18.77 -3.00 2.63
C HIS A 77 19.33 -1.76 1.93
N LYS A 78 18.60 -0.64 1.92
CA LYS A 78 19.08 0.63 1.36
C LYS A 78 20.36 1.13 2.03
N ALA A 79 20.41 1.07 3.36
CA ALA A 79 21.61 1.46 4.11
C ALA A 79 22.83 0.60 3.77
N LEU A 80 22.64 -0.71 3.60
CA LEU A 80 23.72 -1.65 3.30
C LEU A 80 24.15 -1.67 1.81
N THR A 81 23.42 -0.97 0.94
CA THR A 81 23.66 -0.89 -0.49
C THR A 81 24.05 0.53 -0.94
N GLY A 82 24.78 1.26 -0.09
CA GLY A 82 25.44 2.52 -0.41
C GLY A 82 24.58 3.78 -0.33
N ARG A 83 23.33 3.70 0.18
CA ARG A 83 22.41 4.84 0.21
C ARG A 83 22.31 5.55 1.56
N GLN A 84 23.25 5.30 2.50
CA GLN A 84 23.21 5.88 3.86
C GLN A 84 23.15 7.41 3.85
N ALA A 85 23.94 8.06 3.01
CA ALA A 85 24.00 9.52 2.93
C ALA A 85 22.68 10.17 2.49
N LEU A 86 21.80 9.42 1.82
CA LEU A 86 20.52 9.90 1.31
C LEU A 86 19.37 9.81 2.34
N PHE A 87 19.59 9.19 3.50
CA PHE A 87 18.51 8.95 4.47
C PHE A 87 17.91 10.24 5.05
N SER A 88 18.64 11.33 5.04
CA SER A 88 18.09 12.66 5.43
C SER A 88 16.97 13.12 4.50
N THR A 89 16.89 12.58 3.27
CA THR A 89 15.87 12.90 2.26
C THR A 89 14.82 11.79 2.10
N LEU A 90 14.80 10.81 3.01
CA LEU A 90 13.88 9.66 2.95
C LEU A 90 12.42 10.12 2.86
N ARG A 91 11.69 9.65 1.84
CA ARG A 91 10.27 9.95 1.57
C ARG A 91 9.98 11.43 1.30
N GLN A 92 10.98 12.19 0.83
CA GLN A 92 10.84 13.59 0.43
C GLN A 92 10.90 13.72 -1.09
N LEU A 93 10.40 14.84 -1.59
CA LEU A 93 10.41 15.13 -3.03
C LEU A 93 11.84 15.10 -3.59
N ASP A 94 12.03 14.35 -4.68
CA ASP A 94 13.32 14.10 -5.33
C ASP A 94 14.39 13.49 -4.39
N GLY A 95 13.97 12.88 -3.29
CA GLY A 95 14.81 12.21 -2.30
C GLY A 95 14.79 10.69 -2.42
N LEU A 96 15.25 10.02 -1.35
CA LEU A 96 15.28 8.57 -1.24
C LEU A 96 13.86 8.02 -1.05
N SER A 97 13.44 7.08 -1.90
CA SER A 97 12.14 6.41 -1.77
C SER A 97 12.04 5.57 -0.49
N GLY A 98 10.83 5.50 0.07
CA GLY A 98 10.50 4.59 1.17
C GLY A 98 10.41 3.11 0.77
N PHE A 99 10.49 2.79 -0.53
CA PHE A 99 10.34 1.46 -1.09
C PHE A 99 11.49 1.13 -2.05
N PRO A 100 11.78 -0.16 -2.32
CA PRO A 100 12.76 -0.55 -3.35
C PRO A 100 12.39 -0.01 -4.73
N LYS A 101 13.38 0.53 -5.43
CA LYS A 101 13.25 1.09 -6.77
C LYS A 101 14.45 0.70 -7.65
N PRO A 102 14.29 -0.06 -8.73
CA PRO A 102 15.40 -0.45 -9.61
C PRO A 102 16.18 0.72 -10.20
N TYR A 103 15.58 1.87 -10.33
CA TYR A 103 16.28 3.07 -10.82
C TYR A 103 17.11 3.79 -9.73
N GLU A 104 16.93 3.46 -8.44
CA GLU A 104 17.79 3.94 -7.36
C GLU A 104 19.04 3.08 -7.17
N SER A 105 18.94 1.76 -7.41
CA SER A 105 20.04 0.82 -7.16
C SER A 105 19.87 -0.48 -7.93
N VAL A 106 20.98 -1.03 -8.41
CA VAL A 106 21.04 -2.36 -9.02
C VAL A 106 20.68 -3.50 -8.07
N HIS A 107 20.70 -3.23 -6.76
CA HIS A 107 20.32 -4.17 -5.71
C HIS A 107 18.81 -4.28 -5.51
N ASP A 108 18.02 -3.35 -6.05
CA ASP A 108 16.57 -3.33 -5.99
C ASP A 108 16.00 -4.07 -7.22
N ALA A 109 15.74 -5.36 -7.08
CA ALA A 109 15.35 -6.21 -8.22
C ALA A 109 14.00 -5.87 -8.85
N PHE A 110 13.07 -5.30 -8.07
CA PHE A 110 11.71 -4.96 -8.50
C PHE A 110 11.13 -3.82 -7.67
N ILE A 111 10.22 -3.02 -8.27
CA ILE A 111 9.45 -2.01 -7.54
C ILE A 111 8.53 -2.71 -6.54
N ALA A 112 8.53 -2.24 -5.30
CA ALA A 112 7.61 -2.71 -4.27
C ALA A 112 6.73 -1.57 -3.76
N GLY A 113 5.64 -1.90 -3.06
CA GLY A 113 4.65 -0.96 -2.50
C GLY A 113 3.37 -1.68 -2.10
N HIS A 114 2.89 -2.59 -2.94
CA HIS A 114 1.69 -3.39 -2.69
C HIS A 114 2.03 -4.78 -2.18
N ALA A 115 1.19 -5.34 -1.29
CA ALA A 115 1.41 -6.65 -0.69
C ALA A 115 1.08 -7.82 -1.63
N SER A 116 1.59 -9.01 -1.30
CA SER A 116 1.21 -10.33 -1.82
C SER A 116 1.69 -10.67 -3.25
N ASN A 117 2.43 -9.79 -3.93
CA ASN A 117 2.88 -10.02 -5.32
C ASN A 117 4.29 -10.62 -5.43
N SER A 118 5.10 -10.57 -4.37
CA SER A 118 6.53 -10.90 -4.42
C SER A 118 6.80 -12.34 -4.88
N VAL A 119 6.00 -13.30 -4.42
CA VAL A 119 6.15 -14.72 -4.78
C VAL A 119 5.91 -14.94 -6.26
N SER A 120 4.88 -14.32 -6.83
CA SER A 120 4.58 -14.42 -8.27
C SER A 120 5.65 -13.75 -9.13
N VAL A 121 6.13 -12.56 -8.73
CA VAL A 121 7.22 -11.85 -9.41
C VAL A 121 8.51 -12.68 -9.38
N ALA A 122 8.88 -13.21 -8.21
CA ALA A 122 10.06 -14.05 -8.04
C ALA A 122 9.98 -15.34 -8.85
N LEU A 123 8.81 -15.99 -8.95
CA LEU A 123 8.62 -17.14 -9.83
C LEU A 123 8.86 -16.78 -11.30
N GLY A 124 8.35 -15.63 -11.75
CA GLY A 124 8.61 -15.12 -13.10
C GLY A 124 10.10 -14.96 -13.38
N MET A 125 10.85 -14.38 -12.43
CA MET A 125 12.32 -14.24 -12.52
C MET A 125 13.04 -15.60 -12.51
N ALA A 126 12.62 -16.56 -11.67
CA ALA A 126 13.20 -17.90 -11.62
C ALA A 126 13.00 -18.65 -12.94
N ARG A 127 11.81 -18.58 -13.53
CA ARG A 127 11.53 -19.18 -14.86
C ARG A 127 12.36 -18.51 -15.96
N ALA A 128 12.46 -17.18 -15.96
CA ALA A 128 13.29 -16.46 -16.91
C ALA A 128 14.76 -16.87 -16.80
N ARG A 129 15.31 -16.99 -15.58
CA ARG A 129 16.65 -17.51 -15.31
C ARG A 129 16.84 -18.90 -15.95
N THR A 130 15.91 -19.82 -15.71
CA THR A 130 16.00 -21.21 -16.24
C THR A 130 15.96 -21.22 -17.78
N LEU A 131 15.06 -20.45 -18.39
CA LEU A 131 14.93 -20.34 -19.84
C LEU A 131 16.15 -19.67 -20.50
N GLN A 132 16.79 -18.73 -19.81
CA GLN A 132 17.99 -18.02 -20.27
C GLN A 132 19.29 -18.73 -19.89
N HIS A 133 19.22 -19.90 -19.21
CA HIS A 133 20.39 -20.65 -18.73
C HIS A 133 21.33 -19.82 -17.83
N GLN A 134 20.77 -18.93 -17.02
CA GLN A 134 21.50 -18.11 -16.04
C GLN A 134 21.55 -18.80 -14.68
N ASP A 135 22.42 -18.34 -13.77
CA ASP A 135 22.75 -19.02 -12.53
C ASP A 135 22.44 -18.23 -11.24
N TYR A 136 21.83 -17.02 -11.34
CA TYR A 136 21.48 -16.21 -10.16
C TYR A 136 20.42 -16.85 -9.28
N GLN A 137 20.50 -16.55 -7.99
CA GLN A 137 19.47 -16.95 -7.01
C GLN A 137 18.27 -16.00 -7.09
N VAL A 138 17.08 -16.53 -6.76
CA VAL A 138 15.85 -15.73 -6.67
C VAL A 138 15.21 -15.91 -5.30
N MET A 139 14.95 -14.81 -4.62
CA MET A 139 14.38 -14.76 -3.28
C MET A 139 13.14 -13.85 -3.26
N ALA A 140 12.08 -14.30 -2.58
CA ALA A 140 10.94 -13.45 -2.22
C ALA A 140 10.92 -13.28 -0.70
N LEU A 141 11.04 -12.04 -0.21
CA LEU A 141 10.88 -11.72 1.22
C LEU A 141 9.46 -11.27 1.47
N ILE A 142 8.65 -12.12 2.07
CA ILE A 142 7.23 -11.90 2.32
C ILE A 142 6.93 -11.93 3.82
N GLY A 143 6.11 -10.98 4.31
CA GLY A 143 5.58 -10.99 5.67
C GLY A 143 4.37 -11.92 5.80
N ASP A 144 4.13 -12.40 7.02
CA ASP A 144 3.00 -13.25 7.37
C ASP A 144 1.64 -12.55 7.15
N GLY A 145 1.55 -11.23 7.33
CA GLY A 145 0.38 -10.44 6.95
C GLY A 145 0.14 -10.46 5.44
N ALA A 146 1.16 -10.22 4.62
CA ALA A 146 1.05 -10.24 3.16
C ALA A 146 0.71 -11.64 2.61
N LEU A 147 1.04 -12.69 3.36
CA LEU A 147 0.69 -14.07 3.01
C LEU A 147 -0.82 -14.34 3.11
N THR A 148 -1.62 -13.46 3.72
CA THR A 148 -3.09 -13.60 3.76
C THR A 148 -3.76 -13.23 2.43
N GLY A 149 -3.06 -12.54 1.53
CA GLY A 149 -3.60 -12.14 0.23
C GLY A 149 -3.70 -13.28 -0.77
N GLY A 150 -4.77 -13.30 -1.58
CA GLY A 150 -5.06 -14.36 -2.57
C GLY A 150 -3.92 -14.58 -3.56
N LEU A 151 -3.32 -13.51 -4.10
CA LEU A 151 -2.21 -13.59 -5.06
C LEU A 151 -0.98 -14.31 -4.50
N ALA A 152 -0.71 -14.19 -3.18
CA ALA A 152 0.37 -14.95 -2.53
C ALA A 152 0.09 -16.46 -2.58
N TYR A 153 -1.15 -16.91 -2.35
CA TYR A 153 -1.54 -18.31 -2.48
C TYR A 153 -1.44 -18.82 -3.91
N GLU A 154 -1.88 -18.02 -4.88
CA GLU A 154 -1.74 -18.35 -6.31
C GLU A 154 -0.26 -18.52 -6.68
N GLY A 155 0.59 -17.60 -6.21
CA GLY A 155 2.03 -17.67 -6.37
C GLY A 155 2.62 -18.94 -5.75
N LEU A 156 2.34 -19.22 -4.46
CA LEU A 156 2.82 -20.39 -3.76
C LEU A 156 2.37 -21.70 -4.43
N ASN A 157 1.11 -21.80 -4.84
CA ASN A 157 0.58 -22.96 -5.54
C ASN A 157 1.36 -23.25 -6.84
N ASN A 158 1.64 -22.20 -7.62
CA ASN A 158 2.41 -22.33 -8.85
C ASN A 158 3.90 -22.64 -8.60
N VAL A 159 4.51 -22.01 -7.60
CA VAL A 159 5.90 -22.29 -7.21
C VAL A 159 6.08 -23.75 -6.80
N GLY A 160 5.20 -24.26 -5.92
CA GLY A 160 5.28 -25.63 -5.44
C GLY A 160 5.18 -26.67 -6.55
N ALA A 161 4.36 -26.41 -7.58
CA ALA A 161 4.21 -27.28 -8.74
C ALA A 161 5.33 -27.11 -9.80
N SER A 162 6.07 -26.00 -9.77
CA SER A 162 6.98 -25.62 -10.85
C SER A 162 8.28 -26.41 -10.89
N GLY A 163 8.76 -26.87 -9.73
CA GLY A 163 10.11 -27.41 -9.58
C GLY A 163 11.24 -26.38 -9.69
N GLU A 164 10.94 -25.09 -9.90
CA GLU A 164 11.95 -24.03 -9.96
C GLU A 164 12.64 -23.86 -8.60
N HIS A 165 13.96 -23.66 -8.66
CA HIS A 165 14.69 -23.28 -7.45
C HIS A 165 14.48 -21.80 -7.18
N MET A 166 13.72 -21.49 -6.14
CA MET A 166 13.59 -20.16 -5.55
C MET A 166 13.36 -20.26 -4.04
N ILE A 167 13.70 -19.20 -3.32
CA ILE A 167 13.64 -19.17 -1.86
C ILE A 167 12.56 -18.16 -1.43
N VAL A 168 11.55 -18.64 -0.74
CA VAL A 168 10.56 -17.79 -0.05
C VAL A 168 11.04 -17.57 1.38
N LEU A 169 11.44 -16.35 1.71
CA LEU A 169 11.82 -15.91 3.05
C LEU A 169 10.54 -15.42 3.75
N LEU A 170 9.91 -16.29 4.52
CA LEU A 170 8.70 -15.96 5.28
C LEU A 170 9.10 -15.30 6.60
N ASN A 171 8.90 -13.99 6.69
CA ASN A 171 9.11 -13.19 7.90
C ASN A 171 7.83 -13.19 8.75
N ASP A 172 7.79 -14.04 9.76
CA ASP A 172 6.65 -14.22 10.67
C ASP A 172 6.88 -13.45 11.97
N ASN A 173 6.15 -12.35 12.16
CA ASN A 173 6.15 -11.57 13.39
C ASN A 173 4.76 -11.50 14.07
N GLY A 174 3.75 -12.17 13.51
CA GLY A 174 2.40 -12.24 14.04
C GLY A 174 1.54 -11.01 13.77
N MET A 175 2.05 -10.04 12.98
CA MET A 175 1.40 -8.75 12.79
C MET A 175 1.51 -8.25 11.34
N SER A 176 0.45 -7.62 10.86
CA SER A 176 0.47 -6.66 9.73
C SER A 176 0.68 -5.23 10.29
N ILE A 177 -0.26 -4.32 10.14
CA ILE A 177 -0.36 -3.12 10.98
C ILE A 177 -0.83 -3.58 12.37
N ASP A 178 -1.96 -4.27 12.42
CA ASP A 178 -2.59 -4.91 13.57
C ASP A 178 -2.25 -6.41 13.65
N PRO A 179 -2.64 -7.13 14.73
CA PRO A 179 -2.50 -8.59 14.79
C PRO A 179 -3.16 -9.26 13.59
N ASN A 180 -2.46 -10.22 12.97
CA ASN A 180 -2.98 -10.90 11.80
C ASN A 180 -4.25 -11.71 12.11
N VAL A 181 -5.24 -11.63 11.22
CA VAL A 181 -6.52 -12.33 11.32
C VAL A 181 -6.57 -13.59 10.45
N GLY A 182 -7.47 -14.52 10.78
CA GLY A 182 -7.76 -15.71 10.00
C GLY A 182 -7.05 -16.98 10.46
N ALA A 183 -7.20 -18.06 9.69
CA ALA A 183 -6.71 -19.39 10.05
C ALA A 183 -5.21 -19.59 9.84
N LEU A 184 -4.60 -18.87 8.88
CA LEU A 184 -3.18 -19.01 8.57
C LEU A 184 -2.26 -18.56 9.70
N PRO A 185 -2.47 -17.39 10.35
CA PRO A 185 -1.71 -16.99 11.54
C PRO A 185 -1.77 -18.02 12.66
N ASN A 186 -2.93 -18.64 12.87
CA ASN A 186 -3.09 -19.73 13.82
C ASN A 186 -2.26 -20.98 13.44
N HIS A 187 -2.17 -21.29 12.15
CA HIS A 187 -1.31 -22.37 11.66
C HIS A 187 0.18 -22.07 11.89
N LEU A 188 0.64 -20.87 11.54
CA LEU A 188 2.01 -20.44 11.76
C LEU A 188 2.38 -20.40 13.26
N SER A 189 1.45 -19.93 14.12
CA SER A 189 1.62 -19.96 15.58
C SER A 189 1.82 -21.38 16.13
N LYS A 190 1.05 -22.37 15.61
CA LYS A 190 1.24 -23.79 15.96
C LYS A 190 2.59 -24.33 15.50
N LEU A 191 3.12 -23.87 14.38
CA LEU A 191 4.46 -24.25 13.93
C LEU A 191 5.54 -23.69 14.86
N ARG A 192 5.39 -22.43 15.33
CA ARG A 192 6.32 -21.81 16.30
C ARG A 192 6.39 -22.56 17.63
N SER A 193 5.27 -23.12 18.09
CA SER A 193 5.14 -23.78 19.41
C SER A 193 5.60 -25.24 19.48
N LYS A 194 6.09 -25.85 18.38
CA LYS A 194 6.53 -27.25 18.34
C LYS A 194 8.06 -27.43 18.60
N PRO A 195 8.51 -27.67 19.85
CA PRO A 195 9.94 -27.84 20.18
C PRO A 195 10.56 -29.12 19.57
N ALA A 196 9.73 -30.13 19.29
CA ALA A 196 10.17 -31.47 18.89
C ALA A 196 10.91 -31.51 17.53
N TYR A 197 10.62 -30.62 16.60
CA TYR A 197 11.34 -30.50 15.32
C TYR A 197 12.81 -30.06 15.54
N TYR A 198 13.05 -29.29 16.56
CA TYR A 198 14.36 -28.74 16.95
C TYR A 198 15.31 -29.79 17.52
N HIS A 199 14.81 -30.67 18.40
CA HIS A 199 15.61 -31.72 19.03
C HIS A 199 16.03 -32.83 18.07
N PHE A 200 15.15 -33.19 17.12
CA PHE A 200 15.47 -34.17 16.10
C PHE A 200 16.63 -33.72 15.18
N LYS A 201 16.68 -32.45 14.82
CA LYS A 201 17.71 -31.90 13.93
C LYS A 201 19.07 -31.80 14.63
N LYS A 202 19.10 -31.48 15.93
CA LYS A 202 20.31 -31.48 16.74
C LYS A 202 20.87 -32.88 16.96
N TRP A 203 20.00 -33.86 17.20
CA TRP A 203 20.33 -35.29 17.32
C TRP A 203 20.89 -35.84 16.00
N TYR A 204 20.28 -35.49 14.87
CA TYR A 204 20.71 -35.92 13.54
C TYR A 204 22.08 -35.34 13.14
N ARG A 205 22.37 -34.06 13.42
CA ARG A 205 23.71 -33.48 13.22
C ARG A 205 24.79 -34.16 14.09
N GLY A 206 24.45 -34.52 15.31
CA GLY A 206 25.35 -35.22 16.21
C GLY A 206 25.70 -36.66 15.74
N LEU A 207 24.85 -37.27 14.92
CA LEU A 207 25.07 -38.63 14.37
C LEU A 207 25.95 -38.67 13.12
N PHE A 208 26.00 -37.59 12.31
CA PHE A 208 26.62 -37.62 10.97
C PHE A 208 27.75 -36.61 10.74
N GLY A 209 28.23 -35.93 11.77
CA GLY A 209 29.45 -35.09 11.74
C GLY A 209 29.35 -33.82 10.87
N GLU A 210 30.23 -32.85 11.17
CA GLU A 210 30.28 -31.49 10.58
C GLU A 210 31.05 -31.40 9.24
N SER A 211 30.97 -32.37 8.32
CA SER A 211 31.75 -32.28 7.08
C SER A 211 30.89 -32.19 5.82
N PRO A 212 31.03 -31.09 5.01
CA PRO A 212 30.20 -30.85 3.81
C PRO A 212 30.55 -31.67 2.56
N SER A 213 31.54 -32.57 2.59
CA SER A 213 32.18 -33.10 1.38
C SER A 213 31.70 -34.45 0.84
N GLN A 214 30.46 -34.89 1.11
CA GLN A 214 29.93 -36.13 0.54
C GLN A 214 28.56 -35.97 -0.12
N SER A 215 28.53 -35.30 -1.25
CA SER A 215 27.31 -34.92 -2.01
C SER A 215 26.48 -36.10 -2.56
N ALA A 216 27.05 -37.28 -2.79
CA ALA A 216 26.36 -38.44 -3.34
C ALA A 216 25.58 -39.24 -2.29
N ILE A 217 26.15 -39.42 -1.10
CA ILE A 217 25.51 -40.09 0.05
C ILE A 217 24.37 -39.22 0.59
N TYR A 218 24.53 -37.91 0.53
CA TYR A 218 23.51 -36.93 0.95
C TYR A 218 22.24 -36.99 0.08
N ARG A 219 22.35 -37.08 -1.25
CA ARG A 219 21.23 -37.20 -2.20
C ARG A 219 20.45 -38.52 -2.07
N PHE A 220 21.13 -39.64 -1.82
CA PHE A 220 20.48 -40.93 -1.58
C PHE A 220 19.72 -40.95 -0.24
N ASN A 221 20.31 -40.42 0.82
CA ASN A 221 19.67 -40.30 2.11
C ASN A 221 18.46 -39.34 2.12
N HIS A 222 18.43 -38.31 1.26
CA HIS A 222 17.32 -37.38 1.19
C HIS A 222 16.02 -38.04 0.71
N ARG A 223 16.07 -38.92 -0.29
CA ARG A 223 14.89 -39.70 -0.79
C ARG A 223 14.39 -40.71 0.27
N LEU A 224 15.28 -41.41 0.94
CA LEU A 224 14.93 -42.32 2.06
C LEU A 224 14.31 -41.56 3.24
N LYS A 225 14.84 -40.36 3.49
CA LYS A 225 14.41 -39.46 4.57
C LYS A 225 13.00 -38.95 4.41
N THR A 226 12.60 -38.59 3.20
CA THR A 226 11.25 -38.10 2.88
C THR A 226 10.20 -39.21 3.10
N SER A 227 10.53 -40.44 2.76
CA SER A 227 9.66 -41.62 3.01
C SER A 227 9.57 -41.98 4.49
N LEU A 228 10.72 -41.99 5.22
CA LEU A 228 10.76 -42.27 6.66
C LEU A 228 10.12 -41.15 7.50
N LYS A 229 10.25 -39.90 7.10
CA LYS A 229 9.60 -38.75 7.75
C LYS A 229 8.08 -38.82 7.64
N LYS A 230 7.54 -39.20 6.48
CA LYS A 230 6.09 -39.38 6.28
C LYS A 230 5.52 -40.52 7.15
N THR A 231 6.31 -41.55 7.42
CA THR A 231 5.85 -42.75 8.17
C THR A 231 5.99 -42.56 9.70
N LEU A 232 6.98 -41.84 10.15
CA LEU A 232 7.29 -41.66 11.58
C LEU A 232 6.74 -40.38 12.20
N TRP A 233 6.30 -39.42 11.37
CA TRP A 233 5.81 -38.10 11.83
C TRP A 233 4.57 -37.69 11.05
N PRO A 234 3.36 -37.97 11.53
CA PRO A 234 2.12 -37.56 10.90
C PRO A 234 1.88 -36.04 11.15
N GLY A 235 2.27 -35.19 10.21
CA GLY A 235 2.03 -33.75 10.24
C GLY A 235 3.00 -33.00 9.33
N SER A 236 2.75 -33.03 8.02
CA SER A 236 3.37 -32.11 7.08
C SER A 236 2.87 -30.68 7.36
N THR A 237 3.71 -29.69 7.02
CA THR A 237 3.26 -28.29 6.98
C THR A 237 2.49 -28.04 5.68
N LEU A 238 1.67 -27.00 5.65
CA LEU A 238 1.00 -26.56 4.42
C LEU A 238 2.00 -26.41 3.25
N PHE A 239 3.19 -25.85 3.53
CA PHE A 239 4.22 -25.63 2.51
C PHE A 239 4.77 -26.97 1.96
N GLU A 240 4.99 -27.96 2.83
CA GLU A 240 5.46 -29.29 2.38
C GLU A 240 4.39 -30.00 1.54
N ASP A 241 3.12 -29.85 1.88
CA ASP A 241 2.01 -30.40 1.10
C ASP A 241 1.89 -29.71 -0.28
N MET A 242 2.26 -28.46 -0.37
CA MET A 242 2.35 -27.71 -1.64
C MET A 242 3.61 -28.03 -2.45
N GLY A 243 4.55 -28.83 -1.95
CA GLY A 243 5.75 -29.24 -2.69
C GLY A 243 7.03 -28.47 -2.35
N PHE A 244 7.02 -27.62 -1.33
CA PHE A 244 8.22 -26.90 -0.89
C PHE A 244 9.09 -27.74 0.05
N THR A 245 10.39 -27.47 0.03
CA THR A 245 11.27 -27.81 1.15
C THR A 245 11.10 -26.76 2.24
N TYR A 246 10.54 -27.15 3.38
CA TYR A 246 10.32 -26.23 4.51
C TYR A 246 11.50 -26.27 5.48
N LEU A 247 12.06 -25.08 5.76
CA LEU A 247 13.16 -24.83 6.71
C LEU A 247 12.66 -23.87 7.79
N GLY A 248 12.68 -24.30 9.04
CA GLY A 248 12.26 -23.43 10.14
C GLY A 248 11.31 -24.10 11.14
N PRO A 249 10.65 -23.30 12.02
CA PRO A 249 10.92 -21.87 12.23
C PRO A 249 12.28 -21.63 12.87
N ILE A 250 12.92 -20.50 12.52
CA ILE A 250 14.21 -20.07 13.08
C ILE A 250 14.08 -18.70 13.73
N ASP A 251 14.88 -18.43 14.74
CA ASP A 251 14.97 -17.11 15.35
C ASP A 251 15.63 -16.14 14.36
N GLY A 252 14.87 -15.12 13.92
CA GLY A 252 15.32 -14.09 13.01
C GLY A 252 16.31 -13.09 13.59
N HIS A 253 16.64 -13.22 14.89
CA HIS A 253 17.65 -12.42 15.57
C HIS A 253 18.92 -13.22 15.90
N ASP A 254 18.96 -14.53 15.59
CA ASP A 254 20.15 -15.39 15.66
C ASP A 254 20.90 -15.32 14.32
N LEU A 255 21.77 -14.30 14.18
CA LEU A 255 22.48 -14.00 12.94
C LEU A 255 23.36 -15.16 12.42
N PRO A 256 24.19 -15.84 13.25
CA PRO A 256 24.94 -17.00 12.77
C PRO A 256 24.04 -18.09 12.16
N ARG A 257 22.94 -18.36 12.82
CA ARG A 257 21.99 -19.38 12.38
C ARG A 257 21.23 -18.98 11.12
N LEU A 258 20.90 -17.69 10.97
CA LEU A 258 20.34 -17.16 9.73
C LEU A 258 21.29 -17.38 8.56
N CYS A 259 22.58 -17.04 8.72
CA CYS A 259 23.58 -17.25 7.69
C CYS A 259 23.72 -18.73 7.30
N ASP A 260 23.81 -19.65 8.28
CA ASP A 260 23.88 -21.08 8.01
C ASP A 260 22.66 -21.59 7.25
N MET A 261 21.46 -21.14 7.65
CA MET A 261 20.23 -21.58 7.05
C MET A 261 20.02 -21.05 5.63
N LEU A 262 20.38 -19.79 5.40
CA LEU A 262 20.34 -19.18 4.07
C LEU A 262 21.37 -19.81 3.12
N THR A 263 22.57 -20.10 3.61
CA THR A 263 23.59 -20.85 2.85
C THR A 263 23.07 -22.23 2.45
N TRP A 264 22.43 -22.93 3.40
CA TRP A 264 21.83 -24.22 3.09
C TRP A 264 20.65 -24.12 2.10
N ALA A 265 19.79 -23.12 2.25
CA ALA A 265 18.67 -22.88 1.32
C ALA A 265 19.18 -22.64 -0.12
N LYS A 266 20.29 -21.94 -0.27
CA LYS A 266 20.95 -21.66 -1.55
C LYS A 266 21.43 -22.93 -2.28
N GLU A 267 21.85 -23.97 -1.52
CA GLU A 267 22.39 -25.23 -2.06
C GLU A 267 21.29 -26.26 -2.40
N LEU A 268 20.06 -26.05 -1.98
CA LEU A 268 18.94 -26.95 -2.23
C LEU A 268 18.48 -26.86 -3.68
N THR A 269 17.75 -27.88 -4.12
CA THR A 269 17.08 -27.90 -5.41
C THR A 269 15.57 -27.79 -5.26
N GLY A 270 14.89 -27.14 -6.22
CA GLY A 270 13.44 -26.91 -6.16
C GLY A 270 13.05 -25.80 -5.20
N PRO A 271 11.75 -25.61 -4.96
CA PRO A 271 11.24 -24.49 -4.16
C PRO A 271 11.52 -24.69 -2.66
N VAL A 272 11.94 -23.61 -2.00
CA VAL A 272 12.30 -23.60 -0.56
C VAL A 272 11.50 -22.51 0.16
N VAL A 273 10.94 -22.84 1.33
CA VAL A 273 10.45 -21.84 2.29
C VAL A 273 11.36 -21.82 3.50
N VAL A 274 11.91 -20.65 3.82
CA VAL A 274 12.63 -20.38 5.08
C VAL A 274 11.70 -19.60 6.00
N HIS A 275 11.16 -20.26 7.03
CA HIS A 275 10.27 -19.63 8.01
C HIS A 275 11.09 -18.99 9.13
N ILE A 276 11.03 -17.68 9.25
CA ILE A 276 11.86 -16.84 10.11
C ILE A 276 10.93 -16.10 11.07
N HIS A 277 11.11 -16.32 12.36
CA HIS A 277 10.36 -15.60 13.40
C HIS A 277 11.13 -14.36 13.84
N THR A 278 10.52 -13.19 13.71
CA THR A 278 11.10 -11.91 14.12
C THR A 278 10.23 -11.18 15.14
N GLN A 279 10.81 -10.18 15.80
CA GLN A 279 10.12 -9.27 16.69
C GLN A 279 10.05 -7.88 16.05
N LYS A 280 8.84 -7.45 15.69
CA LYS A 280 8.59 -6.10 15.14
C LYS A 280 8.97 -5.04 16.17
N GLY A 281 9.70 -3.99 15.77
CA GLY A 281 10.15 -2.93 16.68
C GLY A 281 11.41 -3.26 17.50
N LYS A 282 12.07 -4.39 17.27
CA LYS A 282 13.23 -4.91 18.04
C LYS A 282 14.31 -3.87 18.31
N GLY A 283 14.64 -3.68 19.60
CA GLY A 283 15.71 -2.79 20.05
C GLY A 283 15.28 -1.35 20.32
N TYR A 284 13.98 -1.04 20.19
CA TYR A 284 13.41 0.24 20.61
C TYR A 284 12.13 0.00 21.45
N ALA A 285 12.22 0.23 22.75
CA ALA A 285 11.21 -0.19 23.72
C ALA A 285 9.79 0.34 23.44
N PHE A 286 9.65 1.53 22.86
CA PHE A 286 8.33 2.06 22.49
C PHE A 286 7.73 1.32 21.29
N ALA A 287 8.55 0.97 20.28
CA ALA A 287 8.09 0.23 19.12
C ALA A 287 7.86 -1.27 19.44
N GLU A 288 8.57 -1.84 20.42
CA GLU A 288 8.29 -3.21 20.89
C GLU A 288 6.96 -3.32 21.63
N ARG A 289 6.56 -2.26 22.37
CA ARG A 289 5.29 -2.20 23.11
C ARG A 289 4.10 -1.95 22.20
N ASP A 290 4.28 -1.10 21.20
CA ASP A 290 3.22 -0.67 20.29
C ASP A 290 3.76 -0.64 18.85
N PRO A 291 3.95 -1.82 18.24
CA PRO A 291 4.51 -1.90 16.89
C PRO A 291 3.59 -1.36 15.79
N GLY A 292 2.27 -1.30 16.03
CA GLY A 292 1.29 -0.71 15.12
C GLY A 292 1.52 0.79 14.96
N LYS A 293 1.57 1.54 16.07
CA LYS A 293 1.87 2.98 16.08
C LYS A 293 3.16 3.33 15.34
N PHE A 294 4.19 2.47 15.44
CA PHE A 294 5.48 2.68 14.78
C PHE A 294 5.59 1.98 13.42
N HIS A 295 4.47 1.45 12.88
CA HIS A 295 4.47 0.85 11.54
C HIS A 295 4.73 1.92 10.47
N GLY A 296 3.93 2.98 10.41
CA GLY A 296 4.08 4.12 9.51
C GLY A 296 3.98 5.42 10.28
N ILE A 297 5.06 5.80 11.00
CA ILE A 297 5.06 6.91 11.94
C ILE A 297 5.50 8.23 11.29
N ALA A 298 4.85 9.34 11.68
CA ALA A 298 5.32 10.70 11.39
C ALA A 298 6.56 11.04 12.26
N PRO A 299 7.27 12.15 11.99
CA PRO A 299 8.40 12.58 12.81
C PRO A 299 8.09 12.61 14.31
N PHE A 300 8.96 12.00 15.11
CA PHE A 300 8.75 11.80 16.56
C PHE A 300 10.01 12.11 17.37
N ASP A 301 9.84 12.25 18.68
CA ASP A 301 10.95 12.37 19.63
C ASP A 301 11.46 10.97 20.02
N PRO A 302 12.73 10.63 19.72
CA PRO A 302 13.26 9.30 20.01
C PRO A 302 13.39 8.98 21.51
N GLU A 303 13.45 9.99 22.41
CA GLU A 303 13.55 9.76 23.85
C GLU A 303 12.19 9.42 24.48
N THR A 304 11.10 9.98 23.95
CA THR A 304 9.75 9.83 24.51
C THR A 304 8.82 8.96 23.66
N GLY A 305 9.14 8.73 22.39
CA GLY A 305 8.29 8.04 21.42
C GLY A 305 7.02 8.82 21.03
N LEU A 306 6.96 10.12 21.36
CA LEU A 306 5.83 10.99 21.07
C LEU A 306 5.99 11.68 19.71
N LEU A 307 4.88 11.84 19.00
CA LEU A 307 4.86 12.60 17.75
C LEU A 307 5.22 14.07 18.00
N LYS A 308 6.02 14.67 17.11
CA LYS A 308 6.37 16.11 17.18
C LYS A 308 5.16 17.01 16.99
N LYS A 309 4.14 16.56 16.26
CA LYS A 309 2.88 17.25 16.05
C LYS A 309 1.73 16.29 16.39
N ALA A 310 0.85 16.70 17.27
CA ALA A 310 -0.35 15.92 17.58
C ALA A 310 -1.23 15.78 16.33
N PRO A 311 -1.80 14.60 16.07
CA PRO A 311 -2.76 14.43 14.99
C PRO A 311 -4.01 15.29 15.26
N GLY A 312 -4.48 15.99 14.23
CA GLY A 312 -5.79 16.65 14.23
C GLY A 312 -6.91 15.70 13.82
N GLU A 313 -8.15 16.19 13.77
CA GLU A 313 -9.26 15.49 13.14
C GLU A 313 -8.95 15.26 11.64
N THR A 314 -9.30 14.09 11.13
CA THR A 314 -9.03 13.69 9.74
C THR A 314 -10.30 13.20 9.06
N PHE A 315 -10.32 13.16 7.72
CA PHE A 315 -11.43 12.56 6.99
C PHE A 315 -11.68 11.11 7.43
N SER A 316 -10.63 10.32 7.65
CA SER A 316 -10.75 8.94 8.15
C SER A 316 -11.42 8.89 9.53
N SER A 317 -11.02 9.74 10.48
CA SER A 317 -11.62 9.78 11.82
C SER A 317 -13.09 10.24 11.81
N VAL A 318 -13.41 11.19 10.94
CA VAL A 318 -14.80 11.66 10.74
C VAL A 318 -15.66 10.58 10.10
N PHE A 319 -15.11 9.86 9.10
CA PHE A 319 -15.77 8.73 8.45
C PHE A 319 -16.12 7.64 9.46
N GLY A 320 -15.13 7.14 10.21
CA GLY A 320 -15.33 6.06 11.18
C GLY A 320 -16.32 6.41 12.28
N LYS A 321 -16.23 7.64 12.82
CA LYS A 321 -17.18 8.13 13.83
C LYS A 321 -18.61 8.22 13.26
N THR A 322 -18.77 8.82 12.09
CA THR A 322 -20.09 8.97 11.47
C THR A 322 -20.70 7.60 11.13
N LEU A 323 -19.89 6.66 10.65
CA LEU A 323 -20.34 5.31 10.37
C LEU A 323 -20.79 4.58 11.64
N SER A 324 -20.04 4.73 12.74
CA SER A 324 -20.40 4.15 14.03
C SER A 324 -21.71 4.74 14.57
N ASP A 325 -21.90 6.05 14.45
CA ASP A 325 -23.15 6.71 14.84
C ASP A 325 -24.34 6.18 14.02
N CYS A 326 -24.21 6.07 12.68
CA CYS A 326 -25.22 5.50 11.80
C CYS A 326 -25.54 4.03 12.12
N ALA A 327 -24.53 3.23 12.48
CA ALA A 327 -24.71 1.84 12.86
C ALA A 327 -25.47 1.68 14.19
N GLY A 328 -25.46 2.71 15.04
CA GLY A 328 -26.34 2.80 16.21
C GLY A 328 -27.81 3.00 15.84
N GLU A 329 -28.10 3.62 14.67
CA GLU A 329 -29.46 3.87 14.18
C GLU A 329 -30.02 2.65 13.40
N ASP A 330 -29.18 1.92 12.64
CA ASP A 330 -29.59 0.77 11.84
C ASP A 330 -28.64 -0.43 12.04
N SER A 331 -29.19 -1.49 12.60
CA SER A 331 -28.43 -2.73 12.90
C SER A 331 -27.99 -3.51 11.65
N ARG A 332 -28.45 -3.17 10.46
CA ARG A 332 -28.02 -3.78 9.21
C ARG A 332 -26.64 -3.27 8.75
N ILE A 333 -26.19 -2.11 9.25
CA ILE A 333 -24.90 -1.54 8.89
C ILE A 333 -23.79 -2.36 9.52
N CYS A 334 -22.84 -2.80 8.69
CA CYS A 334 -21.63 -3.49 9.12
C CYS A 334 -20.40 -2.88 8.40
N ALA A 335 -19.25 -2.93 9.05
CA ALA A 335 -18.00 -2.41 8.53
C ALA A 335 -17.03 -3.54 8.19
N ILE A 336 -16.38 -3.42 7.03
CA ILE A 336 -15.37 -4.36 6.54
C ILE A 336 -14.12 -3.56 6.20
N THR A 337 -12.95 -4.09 6.55
CA THR A 337 -11.66 -3.53 6.12
C THR A 337 -10.68 -4.64 5.77
N ALA A 338 -9.56 -4.30 5.12
CA ALA A 338 -8.51 -5.22 4.72
C ALA A 338 -7.18 -4.85 5.39
N ALA A 339 -7.05 -5.16 6.70
CA ALA A 339 -5.90 -4.84 7.55
C ALA A 339 -5.60 -3.32 7.64
N MET A 340 -6.65 -2.49 7.62
CA MET A 340 -6.54 -1.03 7.63
C MET A 340 -7.49 -0.38 8.65
N GLU A 341 -7.81 -1.06 9.76
CA GLU A 341 -8.74 -0.59 10.79
C GLU A 341 -8.43 0.83 11.29
N GLU A 342 -7.24 1.02 11.86
CA GLU A 342 -6.80 2.32 12.37
C GLU A 342 -6.71 3.36 11.25
N GLY A 343 -6.14 2.95 10.11
CA GLY A 343 -5.89 3.83 8.97
C GLY A 343 -7.15 4.38 8.31
N THR A 344 -8.27 3.66 8.35
CA THR A 344 -9.58 4.07 7.83
C THR A 344 -10.51 4.64 8.91
N GLY A 345 -10.02 4.75 10.17
CA GLY A 345 -10.77 5.29 11.30
C GLY A 345 -11.83 4.35 11.87
N LEU A 346 -11.78 3.06 11.54
CA LEU A 346 -12.81 2.09 11.96
C LEU A 346 -12.65 1.57 13.40
N THR A 347 -11.58 1.90 14.10
CA THR A 347 -11.38 1.51 15.51
C THR A 347 -12.55 1.90 16.41
N VAL A 348 -13.16 3.07 16.17
CA VAL A 348 -14.35 3.52 16.89
C VAL A 348 -15.56 2.63 16.61
N PHE A 349 -15.69 2.17 15.36
CA PHE A 349 -16.75 1.24 14.95
C PHE A 349 -16.56 -0.13 15.59
N GLU A 350 -15.35 -0.69 15.56
CA GLU A 350 -15.03 -1.98 16.18
C GLU A 350 -15.34 -1.97 17.67
N GLN A 351 -14.92 -0.90 18.37
CA GLN A 351 -15.19 -0.76 19.82
C GLN A 351 -16.67 -0.69 20.16
N ALA A 352 -17.48 -0.01 19.31
CA ALA A 352 -18.92 0.18 19.56
C ALA A 352 -19.77 -1.01 19.05
N HIS A 353 -19.36 -1.66 17.98
CA HIS A 353 -20.13 -2.67 17.25
C HIS A 353 -19.26 -3.89 16.85
N PRO A 354 -18.56 -4.56 17.77
CA PRO A 354 -17.56 -5.60 17.46
C PRO A 354 -18.15 -6.79 16.67
N GLU A 355 -19.42 -7.13 16.85
CA GLU A 355 -20.10 -8.21 16.14
C GLU A 355 -20.45 -7.89 14.69
N ARG A 356 -20.30 -6.64 14.27
CA ARG A 356 -20.57 -6.14 12.91
C ARG A 356 -19.34 -5.55 12.25
N PHE A 357 -18.16 -5.74 12.86
CA PHE A 357 -16.87 -5.35 12.32
C PHE A 357 -16.13 -6.59 11.81
N PHE A 358 -15.56 -6.50 10.60
CA PHE A 358 -14.86 -7.60 9.93
C PHE A 358 -13.55 -7.09 9.33
N ASP A 359 -12.43 -7.48 9.92
CA ASP A 359 -11.13 -7.38 9.24
C ASP A 359 -10.87 -8.69 8.48
N VAL A 360 -10.63 -8.59 7.18
CA VAL A 360 -10.41 -9.75 6.31
C VAL A 360 -8.92 -10.04 6.05
N GLY A 361 -8.00 -9.32 6.72
CA GLY A 361 -6.59 -9.34 6.41
C GLY A 361 -6.29 -8.60 5.10
N ILE A 362 -5.09 -8.76 4.54
CA ILE A 362 -4.73 -8.09 3.27
C ILE A 362 -5.38 -8.84 2.09
N ALA A 363 -6.72 -8.72 1.98
CA ALA A 363 -7.54 -9.49 1.04
C ALA A 363 -8.70 -8.64 0.48
N GLU A 364 -8.36 -7.57 -0.24
CA GLU A 364 -9.31 -6.55 -0.72
C GLU A 364 -10.41 -7.15 -1.61
N GLY A 365 -10.05 -8.04 -2.54
CA GLY A 365 -11.01 -8.72 -3.40
C GLY A 365 -12.01 -9.57 -2.62
N HIS A 366 -11.52 -10.29 -1.58
CA HIS A 366 -12.39 -11.03 -0.67
C HIS A 366 -13.34 -10.09 0.10
N GLY A 367 -12.83 -8.95 0.57
CA GLY A 367 -13.63 -7.95 1.29
C GLY A 367 -14.81 -7.44 0.45
N VAL A 368 -14.60 -7.14 -0.83
CA VAL A 368 -15.68 -6.71 -1.75
C VAL A 368 -16.68 -7.84 -2.03
N SER A 369 -16.20 -9.06 -2.34
CA SER A 369 -17.11 -10.20 -2.59
C SER A 369 -17.93 -10.57 -1.34
N MET A 370 -17.32 -10.49 -0.14
CA MET A 370 -18.01 -10.70 1.13
C MET A 370 -19.08 -9.61 1.36
N ALA A 371 -18.74 -8.34 1.10
CA ALA A 371 -19.71 -7.24 1.17
C ALA A 371 -20.90 -7.48 0.23
N ALA A 372 -20.64 -7.91 -1.01
CA ALA A 372 -21.70 -8.27 -1.97
C ALA A 372 -22.61 -9.39 -1.43
N GLY A 373 -22.02 -10.44 -0.84
CA GLY A 373 -22.77 -11.52 -0.20
C GLY A 373 -23.66 -11.03 0.95
N MET A 374 -23.14 -10.14 1.81
CA MET A 374 -23.90 -9.55 2.92
C MET A 374 -25.03 -8.66 2.43
N ALA A 375 -24.78 -7.82 1.43
CA ALA A 375 -25.79 -6.96 0.80
C ALA A 375 -26.92 -7.80 0.18
N LYS A 376 -26.59 -8.93 -0.43
CA LYS A 376 -27.58 -9.88 -1.00
C LYS A 376 -28.52 -10.45 0.06
N GLN A 377 -28.10 -10.50 1.32
CA GLN A 377 -28.90 -10.96 2.47
C GLN A 377 -29.59 -9.81 3.22
N GLY A 378 -29.55 -8.58 2.67
CA GLY A 378 -30.26 -7.42 3.24
C GLY A 378 -29.46 -6.62 4.29
N MET A 379 -28.17 -6.88 4.45
CA MET A 379 -27.28 -6.02 5.24
C MET A 379 -26.87 -4.78 4.43
N ILE A 380 -26.34 -3.77 5.10
CA ILE A 380 -25.74 -2.57 4.51
C ILE A 380 -24.24 -2.59 4.82
N PRO A 381 -23.45 -3.32 4.02
CA PRO A 381 -22.00 -3.42 4.22
C PRO A 381 -21.29 -2.16 3.74
N VAL A 382 -20.36 -1.70 4.56
CA VAL A 382 -19.45 -0.61 4.24
C VAL A 382 -18.04 -1.17 4.19
N PHE A 383 -17.41 -1.15 3.01
CA PHE A 383 -16.02 -1.57 2.85
C PHE A 383 -15.11 -0.35 2.80
N ALA A 384 -14.30 -0.16 3.86
CA ALA A 384 -13.36 0.95 3.97
C ALA A 384 -11.94 0.48 3.60
N VAL A 385 -11.35 1.16 2.62
CA VAL A 385 -10.09 0.74 2.00
C VAL A 385 -9.36 1.96 1.40
N TYR A 386 -8.02 1.91 1.33
CA TYR A 386 -7.28 2.94 0.61
C TYR A 386 -7.52 2.85 -0.90
N SER A 387 -7.68 4.00 -1.54
CA SER A 387 -7.98 4.12 -2.96
C SER A 387 -7.05 3.27 -3.83
N THR A 388 -5.73 3.35 -3.60
CA THR A 388 -4.75 2.58 -4.38
C THR A 388 -4.91 1.07 -4.21
N PHE A 389 -5.36 0.57 -3.06
CA PHE A 389 -5.56 -0.87 -2.82
C PHE A 389 -6.90 -1.38 -3.35
N LEU A 390 -7.91 -0.51 -3.43
CA LEU A 390 -9.22 -0.86 -4.01
C LEU A 390 -9.12 -1.30 -5.47
N GLN A 391 -8.13 -0.84 -6.23
CA GLN A 391 -7.93 -1.26 -7.63
C GLN A 391 -7.75 -2.78 -7.80
N ARG A 392 -7.33 -3.52 -6.75
CA ARG A 392 -7.27 -4.98 -6.75
C ARG A 392 -8.64 -5.64 -6.82
N SER A 393 -9.69 -4.91 -6.51
CA SER A 393 -11.06 -5.40 -6.45
C SER A 393 -11.91 -4.97 -7.65
N TYR A 394 -11.30 -4.44 -8.70
CA TYR A 394 -12.04 -3.90 -9.85
C TYR A 394 -12.98 -4.94 -10.46
N ASP A 395 -12.53 -6.16 -10.69
CA ASP A 395 -13.38 -7.25 -11.19
C ASP A 395 -14.56 -7.54 -10.24
N MET A 396 -14.31 -7.61 -8.93
CA MET A 396 -15.34 -7.88 -7.93
C MET A 396 -16.36 -6.74 -7.83
N LEU A 397 -15.92 -5.49 -8.01
CA LEU A 397 -16.84 -4.34 -8.08
C LEU A 397 -17.77 -4.43 -9.28
N VAL A 398 -17.27 -4.87 -10.43
CA VAL A 398 -18.08 -5.07 -11.65
C VAL A 398 -19.00 -6.28 -11.49
N HIS A 399 -18.41 -7.45 -11.24
CA HIS A 399 -19.12 -8.73 -11.32
C HIS A 399 -20.01 -8.99 -10.09
N ASP A 400 -19.47 -8.81 -8.86
CA ASP A 400 -20.17 -9.20 -7.66
C ASP A 400 -21.14 -8.11 -7.17
N VAL A 401 -20.80 -6.83 -7.40
CA VAL A 401 -21.57 -5.70 -6.87
C VAL A 401 -22.45 -5.04 -7.94
N ALA A 402 -21.84 -4.47 -8.98
CA ALA A 402 -22.55 -3.60 -9.94
C ALA A 402 -23.55 -4.35 -10.82
N LEU A 403 -23.18 -5.50 -11.39
CA LEU A 403 -24.07 -6.33 -12.21
C LEU A 403 -25.36 -6.73 -11.47
N GLN A 404 -25.27 -6.92 -10.15
CA GLN A 404 -26.38 -7.27 -9.30
C GLN A 404 -27.08 -6.05 -8.67
N LYS A 405 -26.56 -4.84 -8.90
CA LYS A 405 -27.06 -3.58 -8.31
C LYS A 405 -27.15 -3.64 -6.78
N LEU A 406 -26.18 -4.29 -6.13
CA LEU A 406 -26.19 -4.48 -4.70
C LEU A 406 -25.83 -3.17 -3.98
N HIS A 407 -26.52 -2.91 -2.87
CA HIS A 407 -26.24 -1.76 -2.03
C HIS A 407 -25.01 -2.04 -1.15
N VAL A 408 -23.84 -1.71 -1.69
CA VAL A 408 -22.54 -1.76 -1.02
C VAL A 408 -21.98 -0.35 -0.99
N VAL A 409 -21.57 0.14 0.18
CA VAL A 409 -20.95 1.45 0.34
C VAL A 409 -19.45 1.28 0.45
N LEU A 410 -18.69 2.03 -0.35
CA LEU A 410 -17.23 2.05 -0.33
C LEU A 410 -16.74 3.34 0.34
N GLY A 411 -16.02 3.24 1.44
CA GLY A 411 -15.20 4.32 2.00
C GLY A 411 -13.83 4.31 1.34
N VAL A 412 -13.68 5.11 0.26
CA VAL A 412 -12.43 5.17 -0.53
C VAL A 412 -11.52 6.22 0.07
N ASP A 413 -10.73 5.78 1.05
CA ASP A 413 -9.80 6.62 1.80
C ASP A 413 -8.53 6.90 0.99
N ARG A 414 -7.86 8.00 1.22
CA ARG A 414 -6.61 8.40 0.55
C ARG A 414 -6.75 8.54 -0.96
N ALA A 415 -7.89 9.09 -1.41
CA ALA A 415 -8.10 9.43 -2.80
C ALA A 415 -7.20 10.60 -3.23
N GLY A 416 -6.75 10.60 -4.49
CA GLY A 416 -5.86 11.60 -5.04
C GLY A 416 -4.42 11.48 -4.54
N LEU A 417 -3.73 12.62 -4.44
CA LEU A 417 -2.34 12.70 -3.98
C LEU A 417 -2.26 12.49 -2.46
N VAL A 418 -1.44 11.52 -2.01
CA VAL A 418 -1.29 11.18 -0.59
C VAL A 418 0.06 11.55 0.01
N GLY A 419 1.07 11.81 -0.82
CA GLY A 419 2.34 12.38 -0.38
C GLY A 419 3.49 11.40 -0.24
N ALA A 420 3.99 11.23 0.96
CA ALA A 420 5.32 10.67 1.26
C ALA A 420 5.54 9.19 0.86
N ASP A 421 4.51 8.41 0.60
CA ASP A 421 4.63 7.00 0.17
C ASP A 421 4.72 6.83 -1.35
N GLY A 422 4.61 7.94 -2.09
CA GLY A 422 4.94 8.03 -3.50
C GLY A 422 4.00 7.30 -4.45
N GLU A 423 4.52 7.00 -5.62
CA GLU A 423 3.79 6.52 -6.80
C GLU A 423 2.96 5.26 -6.58
N THR A 424 3.32 4.41 -5.63
CA THR A 424 2.57 3.17 -5.35
C THR A 424 1.37 3.38 -4.41
N HIS A 425 1.28 4.55 -3.76
CA HIS A 425 0.26 4.81 -2.74
C HIS A 425 -0.71 5.94 -3.10
N HIS A 426 -0.46 6.70 -4.18
CA HIS A 426 -1.42 7.72 -4.64
C HIS A 426 -2.72 7.09 -5.14
N GLY A 427 -3.84 7.65 -4.72
CA GLY A 427 -5.19 7.22 -5.11
C GLY A 427 -5.68 7.91 -6.38
N CYS A 428 -4.88 7.93 -7.45
CA CYS A 428 -5.15 8.72 -8.66
C CYS A 428 -5.83 7.92 -9.79
N LEU A 429 -6.10 6.61 -9.59
CA LEU A 429 -6.78 5.76 -10.56
C LEU A 429 -8.26 5.53 -10.25
N ASP A 430 -8.70 5.83 -9.03
CA ASP A 430 -10.05 5.51 -8.55
C ASP A 430 -11.14 6.19 -9.36
N VAL A 431 -10.95 7.43 -9.78
CA VAL A 431 -11.88 8.14 -10.67
C VAL A 431 -12.12 7.36 -11.94
N SER A 432 -11.04 6.97 -12.64
CA SER A 432 -11.12 6.30 -13.94
C SER A 432 -11.89 4.99 -13.87
N TYR A 433 -11.56 4.09 -12.93
CA TYR A 433 -12.21 2.79 -12.88
C TYR A 433 -13.59 2.82 -12.20
N LEU A 434 -13.83 3.66 -11.19
CA LEU A 434 -15.14 3.74 -10.55
C LEU A 434 -16.19 4.38 -11.46
N THR A 435 -15.83 5.43 -12.21
CA THR A 435 -16.77 6.09 -13.12
C THR A 435 -17.03 5.29 -14.39
N SER A 436 -16.17 4.31 -14.73
CA SER A 436 -16.36 3.40 -15.85
C SER A 436 -17.37 2.26 -15.57
N ILE A 437 -17.69 1.99 -14.29
CA ILE A 437 -18.58 0.90 -13.90
C ILE A 437 -20.04 1.39 -13.94
N PRO A 438 -20.92 0.81 -14.79
CA PRO A 438 -22.32 1.22 -14.85
C PRO A 438 -23.06 1.04 -13.52
N GLY A 439 -23.83 2.04 -13.14
CA GLY A 439 -24.69 2.00 -11.95
C GLY A 439 -24.00 2.38 -10.63
N PHE A 440 -22.71 2.68 -10.65
CA PHE A 440 -22.02 3.25 -9.48
C PHE A 440 -22.40 4.72 -9.26
N THR A 441 -22.61 5.08 -7.99
CA THR A 441 -22.64 6.48 -7.55
C THR A 441 -21.31 6.82 -6.90
N VAL A 442 -20.63 7.88 -7.36
CA VAL A 442 -19.35 8.33 -6.82
C VAL A 442 -19.47 9.75 -6.25
N LEU A 443 -19.27 9.88 -4.95
CA LEU A 443 -19.38 11.12 -4.18
C LEU A 443 -18.00 11.62 -3.76
N CYS A 444 -17.79 12.95 -3.78
CA CYS A 444 -16.50 13.60 -3.53
C CYS A 444 -16.63 14.73 -2.49
N PRO A 445 -16.66 14.44 -1.18
CA PRO A 445 -16.70 15.48 -0.17
C PRO A 445 -15.42 16.32 -0.15
N ALA A 446 -15.55 17.62 0.08
CA ALA A 446 -14.45 18.56 0.26
C ALA A 446 -14.28 19.01 1.72
N SER A 447 -15.26 18.74 2.58
CA SER A 447 -15.27 19.11 4.01
C SER A 447 -15.74 17.94 4.86
N PHE A 448 -15.50 18.03 6.16
CA PHE A 448 -16.04 17.06 7.14
C PHE A 448 -17.56 17.09 7.20
N ALA A 449 -18.17 18.27 7.04
CA ALA A 449 -19.62 18.40 7.01
C ALA A 449 -20.22 17.63 5.81
N GLU A 450 -19.64 17.81 4.62
CA GLU A 450 -20.06 17.08 3.44
C GLU A 450 -19.86 15.57 3.56
N LEU A 451 -18.72 15.13 4.13
CA LEU A 451 -18.48 13.70 4.35
C LEU A 451 -19.56 13.07 5.24
N ARG A 452 -19.93 13.74 6.34
CA ARG A 452 -21.01 13.27 7.23
C ARG A 452 -22.34 13.14 6.48
N THR A 453 -22.72 14.16 5.73
CA THR A 453 -23.99 14.17 4.98
C THR A 453 -23.96 13.16 3.84
N MET A 454 -22.88 13.09 3.06
CA MET A 454 -22.76 12.15 1.94
C MET A 454 -22.76 10.70 2.42
N LEU A 455 -22.10 10.40 3.57
CA LEU A 455 -22.11 9.04 4.13
C LEU A 455 -23.51 8.63 4.58
N ARG A 456 -24.23 9.51 5.27
CA ARG A 456 -25.63 9.25 5.65
C ARG A 456 -26.52 9.01 4.44
N ARG A 457 -26.40 9.84 3.41
CA ARG A 457 -27.15 9.66 2.16
C ARG A 457 -26.78 8.37 1.42
N ALA A 458 -25.49 8.00 1.42
CA ALA A 458 -25.03 6.73 0.83
C ALA A 458 -25.63 5.51 1.54
N LEU A 459 -25.83 5.61 2.88
CA LEU A 459 -26.37 4.49 3.69
C LEU A 459 -27.90 4.38 3.60
N PHE A 460 -28.62 5.51 3.48
CA PHE A 460 -30.07 5.54 3.72
C PHE A 460 -30.92 6.03 2.52
N GLU A 461 -30.31 6.71 1.55
CA GLU A 461 -31.07 7.39 0.49
C GLU A 461 -30.71 6.97 -0.93
N ILE A 462 -29.50 6.44 -1.14
CA ILE A 462 -29.01 6.08 -2.47
C ILE A 462 -29.05 4.56 -2.64
N ASP A 463 -29.80 4.09 -3.61
CA ASP A 463 -29.86 2.68 -3.97
C ASP A 463 -28.65 2.25 -4.83
N GLY A 464 -28.26 0.97 -4.72
CA GLY A 464 -27.16 0.40 -5.48
C GLY A 464 -25.78 0.70 -4.89
N PRO A 465 -24.70 0.50 -5.67
CA PRO A 465 -23.33 0.69 -5.18
C PRO A 465 -22.95 2.17 -5.09
N VAL A 466 -22.37 2.56 -3.96
CA VAL A 466 -21.93 3.95 -3.70
C VAL A 466 -20.47 3.96 -3.26
N ALA A 467 -19.66 4.81 -3.87
CA ALA A 467 -18.30 5.12 -3.43
C ALA A 467 -18.22 6.57 -2.93
N ILE A 468 -17.64 6.76 -1.76
CA ILE A 468 -17.31 8.08 -1.21
C ILE A 468 -15.80 8.18 -1.19
N ARG A 469 -15.24 9.01 -2.08
CA ARG A 469 -13.79 9.20 -2.17
C ARG A 469 -13.36 10.46 -1.42
N TYR A 470 -12.44 10.31 -0.47
CA TYR A 470 -11.95 11.41 0.37
C TYR A 470 -10.44 11.31 0.58
N PRO A 471 -9.74 12.46 0.79
CA PRO A 471 -8.29 12.51 0.85
C PRO A 471 -7.74 12.05 2.20
N ARG A 472 -6.42 11.85 2.25
CA ARG A 472 -5.67 11.72 3.49
C ARG A 472 -5.57 13.06 4.21
N GLY A 473 -5.76 13.06 5.54
CA GLY A 473 -5.54 14.25 6.37
C GLY A 473 -6.80 14.97 6.78
N GLY A 474 -6.65 16.24 7.21
CA GLY A 474 -7.75 17.10 7.67
C GLY A 474 -8.42 17.86 6.54
N GLU A 475 -9.51 18.58 6.86
CA GLU A 475 -10.09 19.57 5.96
C GLU A 475 -9.24 20.85 5.95
N GLY A 476 -9.36 21.62 4.88
CA GLY A 476 -8.72 22.92 4.76
C GLY A 476 -9.58 24.06 5.24
N VAL A 477 -9.58 25.19 4.50
CA VAL A 477 -10.41 26.36 4.81
C VAL A 477 -11.88 26.18 4.41
N PHE A 478 -12.15 25.33 3.41
CA PHE A 478 -13.52 25.02 2.98
C PHE A 478 -14.15 24.03 3.95
N ASN A 479 -15.17 24.49 4.69
CA ASN A 479 -15.86 23.71 5.74
C ASN A 479 -17.40 23.69 5.60
N ALA A 480 -17.94 24.27 4.52
CA ALA A 480 -19.37 24.29 4.27
C ALA A 480 -19.91 22.92 3.84
N ASP A 481 -21.22 22.70 3.98
CA ASP A 481 -21.93 21.57 3.41
C ASP A 481 -22.75 22.02 2.20
N THR A 482 -22.34 21.58 1.01
CA THR A 482 -23.03 21.82 -0.27
C THR A 482 -23.54 20.50 -0.88
N SER A 483 -23.48 19.40 -0.15
CA SER A 483 -23.67 18.03 -0.65
C SER A 483 -25.07 17.68 -1.12
N THR A 484 -26.08 18.53 -0.87
CA THR A 484 -27.47 18.31 -1.32
C THR A 484 -27.66 18.40 -2.83
N GLN A 485 -26.74 19.06 -3.54
CA GLN A 485 -26.74 19.20 -4.99
C GLN A 485 -25.56 18.44 -5.61
N ALA A 486 -25.76 17.86 -6.80
CA ALA A 486 -24.70 17.16 -7.50
C ALA A 486 -23.66 18.14 -8.08
N VAL A 487 -24.12 19.30 -8.56
CA VAL A 487 -23.32 20.38 -9.17
C VAL A 487 -23.62 21.67 -8.43
N VAL A 488 -22.61 22.38 -7.95
CA VAL A 488 -22.77 23.60 -7.15
C VAL A 488 -21.90 24.70 -7.73
N ARG A 489 -22.52 25.84 -8.04
CA ARG A 489 -21.79 27.07 -8.34
C ARG A 489 -21.29 27.69 -7.04
N MET A 490 -19.98 27.66 -6.86
CA MET A 490 -19.29 28.18 -5.67
C MET A 490 -18.98 29.67 -5.79
N ARG A 491 -18.79 30.15 -7.02
CA ARG A 491 -18.47 31.55 -7.34
C ARG A 491 -19.05 31.91 -8.72
N ASP A 492 -19.60 33.10 -8.86
CA ASP A 492 -20.02 33.66 -10.13
C ASP A 492 -18.86 34.20 -10.93
N GLY A 493 -18.99 34.18 -12.27
CA GLY A 493 -18.05 34.66 -13.26
C GLY A 493 -18.50 34.31 -14.66
N CYS A 494 -17.88 34.86 -15.71
CA CYS A 494 -18.35 34.69 -17.07
C CYS A 494 -17.27 34.38 -18.11
N GLN A 495 -16.00 34.76 -17.88
CA GLN A 495 -14.94 34.56 -18.88
C GLN A 495 -14.27 33.18 -18.74
N ALA A 496 -13.90 32.81 -17.52
CA ALA A 496 -13.35 31.50 -17.25
C ALA A 496 -14.25 30.69 -16.31
N VAL A 497 -14.30 29.37 -16.49
CA VAL A 497 -15.00 28.44 -15.61
C VAL A 497 -14.02 27.39 -15.12
N LEU A 498 -13.84 27.29 -13.80
CA LEU A 498 -13.05 26.27 -13.15
C LEU A 498 -13.99 25.19 -12.59
N ILE A 499 -13.86 23.96 -13.06
CA ILE A 499 -14.66 22.82 -12.59
C ILE A 499 -13.75 21.89 -11.80
N THR A 500 -14.18 21.47 -10.61
CA THR A 500 -13.40 20.57 -9.77
C THR A 500 -14.28 19.80 -8.79
N TYR A 501 -13.68 18.87 -8.03
CA TYR A 501 -14.32 18.10 -6.97
C TYR A 501 -13.36 17.85 -5.79
N GLY A 502 -13.92 17.44 -4.65
CA GLY A 502 -13.15 17.18 -3.45
C GLY A 502 -12.39 18.41 -2.98
N THR A 503 -11.28 18.21 -2.30
CA THR A 503 -10.51 19.31 -1.67
C THR A 503 -9.80 20.25 -2.63
N LEU A 504 -9.73 19.92 -3.92
CA LEU A 504 -9.20 20.85 -4.93
C LEU A 504 -10.09 22.09 -5.14
N VAL A 505 -11.32 22.09 -4.62
CA VAL A 505 -12.18 23.29 -4.62
C VAL A 505 -11.51 24.52 -3.99
N GLU A 506 -10.67 24.33 -2.99
CA GLU A 506 -9.92 25.42 -2.36
C GLU A 506 -8.91 26.06 -3.32
N GLN A 507 -8.22 25.24 -4.09
CA GLN A 507 -7.27 25.70 -5.10
C GLN A 507 -7.99 26.47 -6.20
N ALA A 508 -9.15 25.97 -6.65
CA ALA A 508 -9.97 26.64 -7.64
C ALA A 508 -10.53 27.99 -7.15
N LEU A 509 -11.00 28.06 -5.89
CA LEU A 509 -11.48 29.30 -5.31
C LEU A 509 -10.36 30.34 -5.16
N SER A 510 -9.20 29.92 -4.67
CA SER A 510 -8.01 30.80 -4.56
C SER A 510 -7.52 31.28 -5.91
N ALA A 511 -7.51 30.39 -6.92
CA ALA A 511 -7.16 30.77 -8.29
C ALA A 511 -8.16 31.79 -8.88
N ALA A 512 -9.45 31.59 -8.66
CA ALA A 512 -10.47 32.52 -9.13
C ALA A 512 -10.34 33.93 -8.51
N GLU A 513 -9.97 34.00 -7.22
CA GLU A 513 -9.68 35.30 -6.59
C GLU A 513 -8.46 35.99 -7.20
N GLN A 514 -7.40 35.25 -7.52
CA GLN A 514 -6.20 35.80 -8.17
C GLN A 514 -6.49 36.24 -9.61
N LEU A 515 -7.30 35.47 -10.37
CA LEU A 515 -7.72 35.80 -11.72
C LEU A 515 -8.58 37.08 -11.74
N GLU A 516 -9.51 37.23 -10.83
CA GLU A 516 -10.35 38.42 -10.68
C GLU A 516 -9.52 39.67 -10.45
N ARG A 517 -8.48 39.62 -9.59
CA ARG A 517 -7.52 40.72 -9.40
C ARG A 517 -6.76 41.08 -10.68
N SER A 518 -6.69 40.15 -11.61
CA SER A 518 -6.07 40.34 -12.93
C SER A 518 -7.10 40.75 -14.02
N GLY A 519 -8.38 40.97 -13.63
CA GLY A 519 -9.43 41.40 -14.54
C GLY A 519 -10.12 40.26 -15.28
N ILE A 520 -9.91 38.97 -14.90
CA ILE A 520 -10.53 37.79 -15.49
C ILE A 520 -11.67 37.33 -14.60
N SER A 521 -12.91 37.55 -15.02
CA SER A 521 -14.11 37.13 -14.29
C SER A 521 -14.28 35.60 -14.33
N THR A 522 -14.08 34.97 -13.16
CA THR A 522 -13.94 33.50 -13.07
C THR A 522 -15.03 32.88 -12.22
N ARG A 523 -15.78 31.93 -12.83
CA ARG A 523 -16.74 31.07 -12.17
C ARG A 523 -16.04 29.83 -11.59
N VAL A 524 -16.48 29.36 -10.42
CA VAL A 524 -16.04 28.09 -9.85
C VAL A 524 -17.24 27.18 -9.67
N VAL A 525 -17.15 25.97 -10.23
CA VAL A 525 -18.16 24.93 -10.17
C VAL A 525 -17.59 23.71 -9.45
N LYS A 526 -18.26 23.26 -8.40
CA LYS A 526 -17.90 22.09 -7.62
C LYS A 526 -18.82 20.93 -7.95
N LEU A 527 -18.25 19.74 -8.18
CA LEU A 527 -18.98 18.50 -8.37
C LEU A 527 -18.96 17.71 -7.05
N ASN A 528 -20.12 17.55 -6.42
CA ASN A 528 -20.29 16.70 -5.26
C ASN A 528 -20.47 15.22 -5.65
N ARG A 529 -20.95 14.98 -6.87
CA ARG A 529 -21.10 13.67 -7.49
C ARG A 529 -20.45 13.67 -8.87
N ILE A 530 -19.53 12.73 -9.08
CA ILE A 530 -18.80 12.58 -10.36
C ILE A 530 -19.27 11.37 -11.17
N ALA A 531 -20.09 10.48 -10.59
CA ALA A 531 -20.82 9.44 -11.30
C ALA A 531 -22.18 9.17 -10.63
N PRO A 532 -23.29 9.06 -11.40
CA PRO A 532 -23.39 9.53 -12.77
C PRO A 532 -23.24 11.05 -12.84
N LEU A 533 -22.58 11.56 -13.87
CA LEU A 533 -22.44 13.01 -14.09
C LEU A 533 -23.80 13.64 -14.41
N ASP A 534 -24.09 14.79 -13.79
CA ASP A 534 -25.19 15.66 -14.21
C ASP A 534 -24.69 16.58 -15.34
N THR A 535 -24.50 15.97 -16.51
CA THR A 535 -23.95 16.64 -17.69
C THR A 535 -24.73 17.88 -18.06
N ALA A 536 -26.07 17.81 -18.01
CA ALA A 536 -26.93 18.94 -18.36
C ALA A 536 -26.75 20.13 -17.40
N ALA A 537 -26.57 19.89 -16.10
CA ALA A 537 -26.27 20.93 -15.13
C ALA A 537 -24.88 21.55 -15.39
N ILE A 538 -23.89 20.72 -15.67
CA ILE A 538 -22.52 21.20 -15.91
C ILE A 538 -22.42 22.02 -17.19
N LEU A 539 -23.08 21.58 -18.29
CA LEU A 539 -23.09 22.30 -19.54
C LEU A 539 -23.73 23.69 -19.40
N ARG A 540 -24.78 23.85 -18.59
CA ARG A 540 -25.34 25.18 -18.27
C ARG A 540 -24.32 26.09 -17.55
N GLU A 541 -23.46 25.51 -16.74
CA GLU A 541 -22.42 26.29 -16.04
C GLU A 541 -21.27 26.72 -16.96
N THR A 542 -21.04 26.03 -18.06
CA THR A 542 -19.96 26.34 -19.04
C THR A 542 -20.42 27.18 -20.21
N GLU A 543 -21.74 27.46 -20.33
CA GLU A 543 -22.27 28.22 -21.45
C GLU A 543 -21.70 29.64 -21.50
N GLY A 544 -21.20 30.03 -22.69
CA GLY A 544 -20.64 31.37 -22.96
C GLY A 544 -19.26 31.62 -22.38
N ALA A 545 -18.61 30.64 -21.77
CA ALA A 545 -17.23 30.78 -21.27
C ALA A 545 -16.21 30.73 -22.40
N GLU A 546 -15.20 31.59 -22.33
CA GLU A 546 -14.05 31.61 -23.25
C GLU A 546 -13.08 30.44 -22.90
N THR A 547 -12.90 30.17 -21.59
CA THR A 547 -12.04 29.11 -21.08
C THR A 547 -12.79 28.25 -20.08
N VAL A 548 -12.71 26.92 -20.25
CA VAL A 548 -13.18 25.93 -19.27
C VAL A 548 -12.00 25.07 -18.83
N LEU A 549 -11.63 25.15 -17.55
CA LEU A 549 -10.56 24.34 -16.98
C LEU A 549 -11.15 23.34 -15.98
N ILE A 550 -10.85 22.06 -16.19
CA ILE A 550 -11.20 20.97 -15.25
C ILE A 550 -9.97 20.61 -14.45
N LEU A 551 -10.03 20.81 -13.13
CA LEU A 551 -8.95 20.60 -12.17
C LEU A 551 -9.18 19.30 -11.40
N GLU A 552 -8.27 18.33 -11.55
CA GLU A 552 -8.42 16.98 -11.01
C GLU A 552 -7.09 16.43 -10.46
N ASP A 553 -7.13 15.68 -9.37
CA ASP A 553 -5.98 14.96 -8.81
C ASP A 553 -5.93 13.48 -9.23
N CYS A 554 -6.18 13.22 -10.50
CA CYS A 554 -6.18 11.89 -11.12
C CYS A 554 -5.38 11.88 -12.43
N PHE A 555 -5.20 10.69 -13.01
CA PHE A 555 -4.67 10.57 -14.39
C PHE A 555 -5.69 11.09 -15.41
N GLU A 556 -5.20 11.50 -16.59
CA GLU A 556 -6.06 12.05 -17.63
C GLU A 556 -7.01 11.01 -18.20
N ASN A 557 -6.52 9.79 -18.48
CA ASN A 557 -7.32 8.74 -19.07
C ASN A 557 -8.45 8.28 -18.13
N GLY A 558 -9.69 8.44 -18.59
CA GLY A 558 -10.91 8.15 -17.83
C GLY A 558 -11.27 9.21 -16.79
N SER A 559 -10.65 10.39 -16.83
CA SER A 559 -10.97 11.51 -15.96
C SER A 559 -12.38 12.07 -16.21
N VAL A 560 -12.91 12.80 -15.25
CA VAL A 560 -14.17 13.56 -15.42
C VAL A 560 -14.01 14.59 -16.53
N GLY A 561 -12.84 15.21 -16.66
CA GLY A 561 -12.55 16.17 -17.72
C GLY A 561 -12.70 15.58 -19.13
N GLN A 562 -12.22 14.36 -19.36
CA GLN A 562 -12.43 13.69 -20.66
C GLN A 562 -13.90 13.37 -20.94
N GLN A 563 -14.65 12.94 -19.92
CA GLN A 563 -16.08 12.68 -20.06
C GLN A 563 -16.86 13.97 -20.37
N LEU A 564 -16.48 15.09 -19.74
CA LEU A 564 -17.11 16.40 -20.02
C LEU A 564 -16.73 16.93 -21.40
N ALA A 565 -15.49 16.74 -21.87
CA ALA A 565 -15.09 17.12 -23.22
C ALA A 565 -15.95 16.42 -24.28
N ALA A 566 -16.12 15.10 -24.13
CA ALA A 566 -16.98 14.34 -25.03
C ALA A 566 -18.46 14.82 -24.98
N ALA A 567 -18.98 15.10 -23.79
CA ALA A 567 -20.35 15.56 -23.60
C ALA A 567 -20.58 16.97 -24.18
N MET A 568 -19.59 17.87 -24.08
CA MET A 568 -19.66 19.20 -24.72
C MET A 568 -19.66 19.09 -26.24
N GLU A 569 -18.84 18.23 -26.82
CA GLU A 569 -18.81 17.96 -28.26
C GLU A 569 -20.15 17.40 -28.75
N GLU A 570 -20.71 16.40 -28.07
CA GLU A 570 -22.02 15.81 -28.38
C GLU A 570 -23.16 16.84 -28.30
N ALA A 571 -23.10 17.77 -27.36
CA ALA A 571 -24.08 18.86 -27.22
C ALA A 571 -23.89 19.98 -28.24
N GLY A 572 -22.85 19.96 -29.07
CA GLY A 572 -22.48 21.04 -29.99
C GLY A 572 -22.07 22.33 -29.25
N GLN A 573 -21.68 22.24 -28.00
CA GLN A 573 -21.24 23.38 -27.21
C GLN A 573 -19.77 23.69 -27.50
N CYS A 574 -19.51 24.82 -28.14
CA CYS A 574 -18.17 25.25 -28.46
C CYS A 574 -17.56 26.01 -27.25
N CYS A 575 -16.41 25.56 -26.79
CA CYS A 575 -15.57 26.30 -25.87
C CYS A 575 -14.20 26.51 -26.55
N PRO A 576 -13.74 27.75 -26.76
CA PRO A 576 -12.48 28.02 -27.44
C PRO A 576 -11.28 27.35 -26.75
N HIS A 577 -11.25 27.35 -25.41
CA HIS A 577 -10.16 26.77 -24.62
C HIS A 577 -10.73 25.81 -23.58
N MET A 578 -10.72 24.51 -23.90
CA MET A 578 -10.99 23.47 -22.92
C MET A 578 -9.70 22.84 -22.44
N ILE A 579 -9.45 22.89 -21.12
CA ILE A 579 -8.18 22.50 -20.50
C ILE A 579 -8.45 21.44 -19.45
N LEU A 580 -7.74 20.31 -19.54
CA LEU A 580 -7.71 19.26 -18.53
C LEU A 580 -6.43 19.41 -17.71
N GLN A 581 -6.55 19.96 -16.51
CA GLN A 581 -5.45 20.16 -15.58
C GLN A 581 -5.42 19.00 -14.58
N ASN A 582 -4.53 18.03 -14.82
CA ASN A 582 -4.43 16.80 -14.04
C ASN A 582 -3.00 16.23 -14.11
N LEU A 583 -2.78 14.99 -13.65
CA LEU A 583 -1.46 14.35 -13.63
C LEU A 583 -0.99 13.87 -15.01
N LYS A 584 -1.82 14.01 -16.05
CA LYS A 584 -1.57 13.46 -17.37
C LYS A 584 -1.32 11.94 -17.30
N ASP A 585 -0.19 11.46 -17.85
CA ASP A 585 0.26 10.09 -17.86
C ASP A 585 1.46 9.84 -16.92
N HIS A 586 1.67 10.73 -15.93
CA HIS A 586 2.83 10.68 -15.05
C HIS A 586 2.48 10.18 -13.66
N PHE A 587 3.18 9.14 -13.20
CA PHE A 587 3.15 8.75 -11.80
C PHE A 587 3.77 9.83 -10.93
N ALA A 588 3.05 10.25 -9.89
CA ALA A 588 3.53 11.26 -8.96
C ALA A 588 4.56 10.66 -7.99
N PRO A 589 5.74 11.29 -7.80
CA PRO A 589 6.77 10.81 -6.87
C PRO A 589 6.37 11.01 -5.41
N GLU A 590 7.31 10.68 -4.50
CA GLU A 590 7.24 11.05 -3.09
C GLU A 590 7.31 12.57 -2.91
N GLY A 591 6.65 13.10 -1.85
CA GLY A 591 6.67 14.52 -1.51
C GLY A 591 5.54 14.89 -0.57
N THR A 592 5.43 16.16 -0.18
CA THR A 592 4.19 16.65 0.45
C THR A 592 3.12 16.87 -0.61
N VAL A 593 1.86 16.81 -0.21
CA VAL A 593 0.73 17.05 -1.16
C VAL A 593 0.85 18.41 -1.83
N ASP A 594 1.27 19.43 -1.09
CA ASP A 594 1.43 20.80 -1.63
C ASP A 594 2.58 20.88 -2.65
N GLN A 595 3.72 20.21 -2.38
CA GLN A 595 4.81 20.12 -3.35
C GLN A 595 4.38 19.42 -4.64
N LEU A 596 3.60 18.36 -4.52
CA LEU A 596 3.10 17.61 -5.67
C LEU A 596 2.05 18.41 -6.45
N ARG A 597 1.11 19.08 -5.76
CA ARG A 597 0.18 20.01 -6.41
C ARG A 597 0.92 21.09 -7.20
N HIS A 598 1.95 21.69 -6.60
CA HIS A 598 2.78 22.70 -7.27
C HIS A 598 3.50 22.12 -8.50
N ARG A 599 4.12 20.93 -8.35
CA ARG A 599 4.85 20.27 -9.45
C ARG A 599 3.96 19.96 -10.65
N PHE A 600 2.71 19.56 -10.41
CA PHE A 600 1.74 19.25 -11.47
C PHE A 600 0.83 20.43 -11.84
N GLY A 601 1.06 21.60 -11.27
CA GLY A 601 0.27 22.81 -11.52
C GLY A 601 -1.16 22.75 -10.98
N LEU A 602 -1.44 21.86 -10.02
CA LEU A 602 -2.76 21.66 -9.41
C LEU A 602 -3.03 22.62 -8.25
N ASP A 603 -2.08 23.48 -7.92
CA ASP A 603 -2.25 24.58 -6.97
C ASP A 603 -2.86 25.83 -7.65
N ALA A 604 -3.24 26.81 -6.83
CA ALA A 604 -3.87 28.03 -7.32
C ALA A 604 -3.00 28.78 -8.33
N ASP A 605 -1.68 28.84 -8.11
CA ASP A 605 -0.75 29.55 -8.99
C ASP A 605 -0.62 28.86 -10.35
N GLY A 606 -0.57 27.53 -10.37
CA GLY A 606 -0.57 26.72 -11.59
C GLY A 606 -1.84 26.92 -12.41
N VAL A 607 -3.00 26.89 -11.75
CA VAL A 607 -4.31 27.14 -12.40
C VAL A 607 -4.36 28.56 -12.99
N VAL A 608 -3.93 29.58 -12.24
CA VAL A 608 -3.87 30.98 -12.72
C VAL A 608 -2.97 31.12 -13.93
N LYS A 609 -1.79 30.51 -13.90
CA LYS A 609 -0.86 30.50 -15.03
C LYS A 609 -1.49 29.90 -16.27
N THR A 610 -2.08 28.72 -16.15
CA THR A 610 -2.69 27.99 -17.26
C THR A 610 -3.86 28.75 -17.89
N VAL A 611 -4.75 29.34 -17.08
CA VAL A 611 -5.88 30.16 -17.60
C VAL A 611 -5.37 31.39 -18.34
N LYS A 612 -4.39 32.12 -17.79
CA LYS A 612 -3.81 33.30 -18.43
C LYS A 612 -3.12 32.97 -19.75
N GLU A 613 -2.37 31.89 -19.80
CA GLU A 613 -1.73 31.41 -21.04
C GLU A 613 -2.76 31.09 -22.12
N ALA A 614 -3.85 30.39 -21.79
CA ALA A 614 -4.90 30.09 -22.74
C ALA A 614 -5.58 31.34 -23.30
N MET A 615 -5.91 32.30 -22.45
CA MET A 615 -6.57 33.54 -22.86
C MET A 615 -5.62 34.53 -23.56
N SER A 616 -4.29 34.41 -23.41
CA SER A 616 -3.32 35.27 -24.09
C SER A 616 -2.95 34.81 -25.50
N CYS A 617 -3.25 33.56 -25.87
CA CYS A 617 -2.98 33.02 -27.21
C CYS A 617 -3.89 33.61 -28.30
N GLU A 618 -4.86 34.45 -27.95
CA GLU A 618 -5.76 35.14 -28.91
C GLU A 618 -5.28 36.55 -29.35
N GLN A 619 -4.12 37.03 -28.84
CA GLN A 619 -3.51 38.28 -29.28
C GLN A 619 -2.30 38.03 -30.22
#